data_666369d2620787f823d189139c8c38ef
#
_entry.id   666369d2620787f823d189139c8c38ef
#
_cell.length_a   1.000
_cell.length_b   1.000
_cell.length_c   1.000
_cell.angle_alpha   90.00
_cell.angle_beta   90.00
_cell.angle_gamma   90.00
#
_symmetry.space_group_name_H-M   'P 1'
#
loop_
_entity.id
_entity.type
_entity.pdbx_description
1 polymer ?
#
loop_
_entity_poly.entity_id
_entity_poly.type
_entity_poly.pdbx_seq_one_letter_code
_entity_poly.pdbx_strand_id
1 'polypeptide(L)'
;MKRNKLFIGSRASKLALIYANKVKNEISKHYNKEIIIKEINTTGDNKIDIRLSELGGKGLFSKNIENELLNKNIDLAVHALKDLPSFDTEGLVTNCFLKRNNSNEVMISNSNKKLNDLVPGSIVGTSSFRREFQLKRIRKDLN
;
A
#
# COMPACT_ATOMS: atom_id res chain seq x y z
N MET A 1 -5.21 -32.71 1.19
CA MET A 1 -5.51 -32.38 2.61
C MET A 1 -6.07 -30.97 2.69
N LYS A 2 -7.25 -30.76 3.28
CA LYS A 2 -7.78 -29.41 3.55
C LYS A 2 -6.91 -28.79 4.65
N ARG A 3 -6.19 -27.69 4.33
CA ARG A 3 -5.44 -26.94 5.34
C ARG A 3 -6.38 -26.47 6.45
N ASN A 4 -6.00 -26.66 7.71
CA ASN A 4 -6.75 -26.16 8.85
C ASN A 4 -6.48 -24.68 9.14
N LYS A 5 -5.60 -24.05 8.36
CA LYS A 5 -5.16 -22.66 8.51
C LYS A 5 -5.28 -21.92 7.17
N LEU A 6 -5.56 -20.63 7.23
CA LEU A 6 -5.55 -19.70 6.11
C LEU A 6 -4.33 -18.78 6.24
N PHE A 7 -3.53 -18.66 5.20
CA PHE A 7 -2.35 -17.81 5.17
C PHE A 7 -2.60 -16.55 4.33
N ILE A 8 -2.47 -15.39 4.95
CA ILE A 8 -2.56 -14.08 4.31
C ILE A 8 -1.16 -13.53 4.11
N GLY A 9 -0.73 -13.32 2.87
CA GLY A 9 0.54 -12.63 2.58
C GLY A 9 0.38 -11.12 2.58
N SER A 10 1.33 -10.42 3.17
CA SER A 10 1.40 -8.96 3.21
C SER A 10 2.83 -8.48 3.25
N ARG A 11 3.09 -7.24 2.78
CA ARG A 11 4.35 -6.56 3.07
C ARG A 11 4.51 -6.37 4.58
N ALA A 12 5.77 -6.33 5.04
CA ALA A 12 6.10 -6.12 6.45
C ALA A 12 5.94 -4.65 6.92
N SER A 13 5.57 -3.72 6.04
CA SER A 13 5.41 -2.31 6.43
C SER A 13 4.21 -2.12 7.38
N LYS A 14 4.34 -1.17 8.32
CA LYS A 14 3.27 -0.87 9.31
C LYS A 14 1.90 -0.67 8.66
N LEU A 15 1.84 0.07 7.55
CA LEU A 15 0.59 0.33 6.85
C LEU A 15 0.02 -0.93 6.20
N ALA A 16 0.85 -1.77 5.57
CA ALA A 16 0.41 -3.01 4.96
C ALA A 16 -0.15 -3.98 6.01
N LEU A 17 0.49 -4.09 7.16
CA LEU A 17 0.03 -4.93 8.27
C LEU A 17 -1.30 -4.46 8.85
N ILE A 18 -1.56 -3.14 8.91
CA ILE A 18 -2.88 -2.61 9.31
C ILE A 18 -3.97 -3.12 8.35
N TYR A 19 -3.73 -3.07 7.04
CA TYR A 19 -4.69 -3.57 6.06
C TYR A 19 -4.82 -5.10 6.11
N ALA A 20 -3.73 -5.83 6.27
CA ALA A 20 -3.77 -7.29 6.41
C ALA A 20 -4.58 -7.71 7.65
N ASN A 21 -4.41 -7.03 8.78
CA ASN A 21 -5.21 -7.27 9.99
C ASN A 21 -6.69 -6.92 9.78
N LYS A 22 -6.99 -5.84 9.04
CA LYS A 22 -8.38 -5.50 8.69
C LYS A 22 -9.04 -6.62 7.88
N VAL A 23 -8.33 -7.16 6.87
CA VAL A 23 -8.80 -8.31 6.07
C VAL A 23 -8.96 -9.55 6.95
N LYS A 24 -7.97 -9.87 7.78
CA LYS A 24 -8.04 -10.98 8.74
C LYS A 24 -9.29 -10.90 9.60
N ASN A 25 -9.55 -9.73 10.19
CA ASN A 25 -10.72 -9.50 11.05
C ASN A 25 -12.03 -9.65 10.28
N GLU A 26 -12.08 -9.22 9.01
CA GLU A 26 -13.28 -9.37 8.19
C GLU A 26 -13.55 -10.84 7.85
N ILE A 27 -12.52 -11.58 7.43
CA ILE A 27 -12.64 -13.01 7.13
C ILE A 27 -13.01 -13.81 8.40
N SER A 28 -12.46 -13.48 9.55
CA SER A 28 -12.73 -14.18 10.83
C SER A 28 -14.20 -14.15 11.24
N LYS A 29 -15.00 -13.21 10.73
CA LYS A 29 -16.45 -13.17 11.00
C LYS A 29 -17.21 -14.34 10.36
N HIS A 30 -16.64 -14.93 9.31
CA HIS A 30 -17.30 -15.95 8.47
C HIS A 30 -16.48 -17.24 8.35
N TYR A 31 -15.29 -17.29 8.94
CA TYR A 31 -14.35 -18.37 8.78
C TYR A 31 -13.73 -18.79 10.12
N ASN A 32 -14.09 -19.97 10.59
CA ASN A 32 -13.74 -20.48 11.93
C ASN A 32 -12.35 -21.14 12.04
N LYS A 33 -11.49 -20.98 11.03
CA LYS A 33 -10.14 -21.55 11.09
C LYS A 33 -9.12 -20.48 11.47
N GLU A 34 -7.98 -20.92 11.94
CA GLU A 34 -6.85 -20.05 12.24
C GLU A 34 -6.40 -19.26 11.00
N ILE A 35 -6.28 -17.96 11.12
CA ILE A 35 -5.80 -17.07 10.05
C ILE A 35 -4.45 -16.50 10.47
N ILE A 36 -3.42 -16.78 9.67
CA ILE A 36 -2.04 -16.36 9.92
C ILE A 36 -1.64 -15.33 8.86
N ILE A 37 -1.08 -14.19 9.31
CA ILE A 37 -0.46 -13.22 8.41
C ILE A 37 1.01 -13.58 8.25
N LYS A 38 1.46 -13.76 7.00
CA LYS A 38 2.86 -13.93 6.61
C LYS A 38 3.40 -12.60 6.12
N GLU A 39 4.40 -12.09 6.81
CA GLU A 39 5.14 -10.91 6.39
C GLU A 39 6.15 -11.30 5.31
N ILE A 40 6.11 -10.62 4.17
CA ILE A 40 6.94 -10.89 3.01
C ILE A 40 7.70 -9.62 2.66
N ASN A 41 9.01 -9.68 2.71
CA ASN A 41 9.87 -8.58 2.30
C ASN A 41 9.85 -8.46 0.77
N THR A 42 9.61 -7.26 0.27
CA THR A 42 9.58 -6.98 -1.17
C THR A 42 10.84 -6.23 -1.60
N THR A 43 11.13 -6.30 -2.89
CA THR A 43 12.29 -5.59 -3.47
C THR A 43 12.20 -4.09 -3.24
N GLY A 44 10.99 -3.51 -3.25
CA GLY A 44 10.77 -2.10 -2.98
C GLY A 44 10.98 -1.71 -1.52
N ASP A 45 10.74 -2.63 -0.57
CA ASP A 45 10.98 -2.37 0.86
C ASP A 45 12.48 -2.33 1.19
N ASN A 46 13.31 -3.04 0.43
CA ASN A 46 14.75 -3.12 0.65
C ASN A 46 15.54 -1.95 0.04
N LYS A 47 14.91 -1.10 -0.80
CA LYS A 47 15.58 0.00 -1.52
C LYS A 47 14.97 1.35 -1.12
N ILE A 48 15.21 1.75 0.13
CA ILE A 48 14.61 2.96 0.73
C ILE A 48 15.23 4.24 0.18
N ASP A 49 16.51 4.22 -0.24
CA ASP A 49 17.30 5.40 -0.61
C ASP A 49 17.20 5.81 -2.09
N ILE A 50 16.48 5.04 -2.90
CA ILE A 50 16.35 5.29 -4.34
C ILE A 50 14.90 5.69 -4.65
N ARG A 51 14.72 6.74 -5.45
CA ARG A 51 13.37 7.10 -5.90
C ARG A 51 12.75 5.95 -6.68
N LEU A 52 11.50 5.61 -6.36
CA LEU A 52 10.76 4.52 -7.02
C LEU A 52 10.71 4.66 -8.55
N SER A 53 10.72 5.90 -9.06
CA SER A 53 10.79 6.21 -10.50
C SER A 53 12.10 5.78 -11.16
N GLU A 54 13.19 5.70 -10.39
CA GLU A 54 14.52 5.31 -10.88
C GLU A 54 14.71 3.79 -10.84
N LEU A 55 13.94 3.09 -10.03
CA LEU A 55 13.99 1.63 -9.91
C LEU A 55 13.32 0.90 -11.09
N GLY A 56 12.62 1.64 -11.96
CA GLY A 56 12.17 1.20 -13.31
C GLY A 56 11.33 -0.08 -13.38
N GLY A 57 10.93 -0.67 -12.27
CA GLY A 57 10.35 -2.01 -12.24
C GLY A 57 8.86 -2.04 -11.91
N LYS A 58 8.06 -2.66 -12.77
CA LYS A 58 6.71 -3.10 -12.42
C LYS A 58 6.81 -4.18 -11.34
N GLY A 59 5.90 -4.13 -10.36
CA GLY A 59 5.79 -5.20 -9.35
C GLY A 59 6.83 -5.15 -8.21
N LEU A 60 7.51 -4.02 -7.98
CA LEU A 60 8.48 -3.88 -6.89
C LEU A 60 7.93 -4.26 -5.52
N PHE A 61 6.63 -4.08 -5.31
CA PHE A 61 5.94 -4.35 -4.05
C PHE A 61 5.00 -5.56 -4.11
N SER A 62 4.79 -6.17 -5.29
CA SER A 62 3.86 -7.29 -5.46
C SER A 62 4.54 -8.60 -5.83
N LYS A 63 5.59 -8.58 -6.66
CA LYS A 63 6.18 -9.77 -7.28
C LYS A 63 6.56 -10.88 -6.29
N ASN A 64 7.17 -10.54 -5.15
CA ASN A 64 7.57 -11.54 -4.16
C ASN A 64 6.32 -12.21 -3.53
N ILE A 65 5.28 -11.42 -3.30
CA ILE A 65 4.02 -11.91 -2.71
C ILE A 65 3.23 -12.73 -3.75
N GLU A 66 3.22 -12.32 -5.01
CA GLU A 66 2.63 -13.08 -6.12
C GLU A 66 3.30 -14.45 -6.28
N ASN A 67 4.62 -14.53 -6.16
CA ASN A 67 5.35 -15.79 -6.17
C ASN A 67 4.94 -16.72 -5.01
N GLU A 68 4.72 -16.17 -3.82
CA GLU A 68 4.24 -16.95 -2.66
C GLU A 68 2.82 -17.50 -2.90
N LEU A 69 1.95 -16.73 -3.61
CA LEU A 69 0.63 -17.21 -4.04
C LEU A 69 0.75 -18.34 -5.06
N LEU A 70 1.53 -18.13 -6.13
CA LEU A 70 1.73 -19.13 -7.18
C LEU A 70 2.33 -20.43 -6.63
N ASN A 71 3.26 -20.32 -5.69
CA ASN A 71 3.86 -21.47 -4.99
C ASN A 71 2.93 -22.07 -3.92
N LYS A 72 1.71 -21.52 -3.73
CA LYS A 72 0.74 -21.98 -2.74
C LYS A 72 1.26 -21.94 -1.29
N ASN A 73 2.23 -21.07 -1.00
CA ASN A 73 2.76 -20.84 0.34
C ASN A 73 1.83 -19.93 1.18
N ILE A 74 1.01 -19.11 0.50
CA ILE A 74 -0.08 -18.32 1.04
C ILE A 74 -1.35 -18.56 0.22
N ASP A 75 -2.50 -18.28 0.81
CA ASP A 75 -3.80 -18.55 0.18
C ASP A 75 -4.40 -17.27 -0.45
N LEU A 76 -4.07 -16.11 0.11
CA LEU A 76 -4.43 -14.80 -0.43
C LEU A 76 -3.37 -13.75 -0.06
N ALA A 77 -3.32 -12.66 -0.84
CA ALA A 77 -2.46 -11.51 -0.61
C ALA A 77 -3.29 -10.24 -0.38
N VAL A 78 -2.76 -9.34 0.46
CA VAL A 78 -3.37 -8.04 0.71
C VAL A 78 -2.48 -6.94 0.19
N HIS A 79 -3.02 -6.13 -0.74
CA HIS A 79 -2.33 -5.01 -1.37
C HIS A 79 -3.18 -3.74 -1.35
N ALA A 80 -2.52 -2.58 -1.38
CA ALA A 80 -3.18 -1.38 -1.87
C ALA A 80 -3.27 -1.47 -3.40
N LEU A 81 -4.47 -1.28 -3.98
CA LEU A 81 -4.70 -1.45 -5.42
C LEU A 81 -3.74 -0.63 -6.29
N LYS A 82 -3.32 0.54 -5.83
CA LYS A 82 -2.36 1.41 -6.54
C LYS A 82 -0.97 0.78 -6.73
N ASP A 83 -0.62 -0.22 -5.92
CA ASP A 83 0.70 -0.89 -5.92
C ASP A 83 0.69 -2.14 -6.81
N LEU A 84 -0.49 -2.55 -7.30
CA LEU A 84 -0.64 -3.66 -8.23
C LEU A 84 -0.47 -3.21 -9.69
N PRO A 85 0.01 -4.10 -10.57
CA PRO A 85 0.05 -3.85 -12.01
C PRO A 85 -1.37 -3.69 -12.58
N SER A 86 -1.48 -3.07 -13.76
CA SER A 86 -2.78 -2.85 -14.45
C SER A 86 -3.37 -4.14 -15.03
N PHE A 87 -2.57 -5.17 -15.16
CA PHE A 87 -2.99 -6.50 -15.64
C PHE A 87 -2.64 -7.53 -14.58
N ASP A 88 -3.54 -8.47 -14.37
CA ASP A 88 -3.30 -9.58 -13.44
C ASP A 88 -2.11 -10.43 -13.91
N THR A 89 -1.34 -10.93 -12.96
CA THR A 89 -0.31 -11.94 -13.21
C THR A 89 -1.00 -13.26 -13.57
N GLU A 90 -0.51 -13.96 -14.58
CA GLU A 90 -1.07 -15.26 -14.99
C GLU A 90 -1.17 -16.23 -13.80
N GLY A 91 -2.36 -16.82 -13.65
CA GLY A 91 -2.68 -17.72 -12.54
C GLY A 91 -3.15 -17.04 -11.26
N LEU A 92 -3.20 -15.70 -11.23
CA LEU A 92 -3.73 -14.90 -10.12
C LEU A 92 -4.92 -14.06 -10.57
N VAL A 93 -5.76 -13.66 -9.62
CA VAL A 93 -6.91 -12.78 -9.87
C VAL A 93 -6.99 -11.68 -8.81
N THR A 94 -7.41 -10.49 -9.23
CA THR A 94 -7.65 -9.33 -8.36
C THR A 94 -9.13 -8.94 -8.44
N ASN A 95 -9.98 -9.64 -7.72
CA ASN A 95 -11.45 -9.48 -7.79
C ASN A 95 -12.13 -9.28 -6.44
N CYS A 96 -11.37 -9.16 -5.35
CA CYS A 96 -11.89 -8.95 -4.01
C CYS A 96 -11.41 -7.62 -3.43
N PHE A 97 -12.34 -6.74 -3.09
CA PHE A 97 -12.02 -5.39 -2.61
C PHE A 97 -12.74 -5.09 -1.31
N LEU A 98 -12.00 -4.56 -0.33
CA LEU A 98 -12.62 -3.96 0.85
C LEU A 98 -13.25 -2.61 0.49
N LYS A 99 -14.21 -2.18 1.30
CA LYS A 99 -14.79 -0.83 1.19
C LYS A 99 -13.67 0.20 1.20
N ARG A 100 -13.69 1.10 0.20
CA ARG A 100 -12.69 2.16 0.05
C ARG A 100 -12.71 3.10 1.24
N ASN A 101 -11.55 3.42 1.77
CA ASN A 101 -11.37 4.51 2.73
C ASN A 101 -11.51 5.87 2.04
N ASN A 102 -11.59 6.95 2.84
CA ASN A 102 -11.52 8.32 2.32
C ASN A 102 -10.25 8.49 1.47
N SER A 103 -10.44 9.01 0.25
CA SER A 103 -9.36 9.18 -0.74
C SER A 103 -8.76 10.59 -0.75
N ASN A 104 -9.21 11.47 0.14
CA ASN A 104 -8.71 12.83 0.23
C ASN A 104 -7.22 12.83 0.59
N GLU A 105 -6.49 13.77 0.01
CA GLU A 105 -5.14 14.07 0.47
C GLU A 105 -5.21 14.77 1.83
N VAL A 106 -4.22 14.51 2.67
CA VAL A 106 -4.09 15.14 3.98
C VAL A 106 -2.76 15.86 4.07
N MET A 107 -2.78 17.03 4.70
CA MET A 107 -1.60 17.76 5.08
C MET A 107 -1.36 17.54 6.57
N ILE A 108 -0.12 17.22 6.94
CA ILE A 108 0.31 17.12 8.34
C ILE A 108 1.20 18.31 8.62
N SER A 109 0.89 19.09 9.63
CA SER A 109 1.72 20.21 10.07
C SER A 109 1.87 20.23 11.59
N ASN A 110 3.01 20.68 12.09
CA ASN A 110 3.29 20.76 13.52
C ASN A 110 2.37 21.76 14.27
N SER A 111 1.76 22.69 13.54
CA SER A 111 0.93 23.77 14.10
C SER A 111 -0.56 23.58 13.80
N ASN A 112 -0.98 22.44 13.26
CA ASN A 112 -2.36 22.19 12.78
C ASN A 112 -2.90 23.28 11.82
N LYS A 113 -2.00 24.05 11.18
CA LYS A 113 -2.39 25.06 10.20
C LYS A 113 -2.94 24.40 8.95
N LYS A 114 -3.99 24.99 8.40
CA LYS A 114 -4.51 24.62 7.08
C LYS A 114 -3.58 25.17 5.98
N LEU A 115 -3.69 24.65 4.78
CA LEU A 115 -2.89 25.09 3.64
C LEU A 115 -2.95 26.60 3.41
N ASN A 116 -4.12 27.20 3.58
CA ASN A 116 -4.33 28.64 3.38
C ASN A 116 -3.70 29.50 4.49
N ASP A 117 -3.44 28.92 5.65
CA ASP A 117 -2.87 29.60 6.82
C ASP A 117 -1.34 29.53 6.87
N LEU A 118 -0.72 28.81 5.92
CA LEU A 118 0.73 28.76 5.79
C LEU A 118 1.27 30.12 5.33
N VAL A 119 2.33 30.59 5.96
CA VAL A 119 3.00 31.83 5.55
C VAL A 119 3.69 31.63 4.20
N PRO A 120 3.80 32.69 3.35
CA PRO A 120 4.59 32.62 2.12
C PRO A 120 6.01 32.10 2.38
N GLY A 121 6.52 31.28 1.46
CA GLY A 121 7.83 30.65 1.59
C GLY A 121 7.88 29.43 2.50
N SER A 122 6.74 28.99 3.07
CA SER A 122 6.70 27.74 3.86
C SER A 122 7.10 26.53 3.03
N ILE A 123 7.87 25.62 3.65
CA ILE A 123 8.33 24.38 3.01
C ILE A 123 7.28 23.28 3.18
N VAL A 124 6.87 22.66 2.07
CA VAL A 124 5.92 21.54 2.06
C VAL A 124 6.58 20.31 1.41
N GLY A 125 6.87 19.30 2.22
CA GLY A 125 7.49 18.05 1.75
C GLY A 125 6.49 17.12 1.07
N THR A 126 6.82 16.66 -0.13
CA THR A 126 6.10 15.58 -0.82
C THR A 126 7.03 14.85 -1.80
N SER A 127 6.86 13.52 -1.93
CA SER A 127 7.51 12.74 -2.97
C SER A 127 6.66 12.57 -4.23
N SER A 128 5.46 13.15 -4.27
CA SER A 128 4.51 13.01 -5.37
C SER A 128 4.51 14.23 -6.27
N PHE A 129 4.99 14.10 -7.50
CA PHE A 129 4.92 15.14 -8.53
C PHE A 129 3.50 15.66 -8.77
N ARG A 130 2.50 14.78 -8.69
CA ARG A 130 1.09 15.19 -8.82
C ARG A 130 0.66 16.13 -7.70
N ARG A 131 1.02 15.84 -6.44
CA ARG A 131 0.70 16.70 -5.30
C ARG A 131 1.45 18.02 -5.40
N GLU A 132 2.73 17.99 -5.70
CA GLU A 132 3.56 19.18 -5.91
C GLU A 132 2.93 20.09 -6.95
N PHE A 133 2.60 19.54 -8.13
CA PHE A 133 1.97 20.30 -9.20
C PHE A 133 0.65 20.97 -8.75
N GLN A 134 -0.21 20.21 -8.08
CA GLN A 134 -1.50 20.73 -7.60
C GLN A 134 -1.31 21.81 -6.54
N LEU A 135 -0.39 21.63 -5.59
CA LEU A 135 -0.08 22.63 -4.56
C LEU A 135 0.46 23.92 -5.17
N LYS A 136 1.42 23.84 -6.09
CA LYS A 136 2.00 24.99 -6.78
C LYS A 136 0.97 25.76 -7.63
N ARG A 137 -0.09 25.10 -8.11
CA ARG A 137 -1.20 25.81 -8.78
C ARG A 137 -2.03 26.67 -7.83
N ILE A 138 -2.19 26.23 -6.58
CA ILE A 138 -3.03 26.89 -5.57
C ILE A 138 -2.20 27.92 -4.78
N ARG A 139 -0.99 27.55 -4.41
CA ARG A 139 -0.07 28.33 -3.55
C ARG A 139 1.31 28.34 -4.19
N LYS A 140 1.50 29.29 -5.14
CA LYS A 140 2.77 29.46 -5.88
C LYS A 140 3.92 29.96 -4.98
N ASP A 141 3.56 30.52 -3.85
CA ASP A 141 4.45 31.09 -2.84
C ASP A 141 5.06 30.05 -1.87
N LEU A 142 4.70 28.77 -1.99
CA LEU A 142 5.27 27.68 -1.18
C LEU A 142 6.49 27.05 -1.85
N ASN A 143 7.43 26.56 -1.03
CA ASN A 143 8.63 25.83 -1.43
C ASN A 143 8.47 24.33 -1.21
#